data_4dc29d5fff38e012e6a7a28ee9d1b89a
#
_entry.id   4dc29d5fff38e012e6a7a28ee9d1b89a
#
_cell.length_a   1.000
_cell.length_b   1.000
_cell.length_c   1.000
_cell.angle_alpha   90.00
_cell.angle_beta   90.00
_cell.angle_gamma   90.00
#
_symmetry.space_group_name_H-M   'P 1'
#
loop_
_entity.id
_entity.type
_entity.pdbx_description
1 polymer ?
#
loop_
_entity_poly.entity_id
_entity_poly.type
_entity_poly.pdbx_seq_one_letter_code
_entity_poly.pdbx_strand_id
1 'polypeptide(L)'
;WEAFRDFIASYPDAAQIPLAKSAYERRLYETMTADSSISSYTSFISNYPESPYKETAEDMVYRKSVVESTTQEYHSFIRTYPNNRNVPDAWKRLYALYTSDGSSVTIGQFWLQYPDFPFRETISEDLRLSMTHFYPVRENDKWGFADSTGNILIPCEYEWVASFSEGVAAAGKNGKCGYVNKNGSVAIPFQYDDGEAFHSGLAQIVVNGKTGISNKAGDFVVPAVYDEIGTFRESRARVTRNEKYGFIDMMGTVVVPCKYLAAGEFYESLAYIRDSSGYGFIDREGRVVIAPQYDWVEPFSNGVARVRKNELYGIIDRTGTVILACEYNYIGEFSEGLALVVKDATCGYVRRNGTWAISLKHEYNRTLLGESPFINGRARVLLKDKIGMIDTSGKVIVPREYEELGAFREGFFPARKKDKWGFIDSQMKLRVPYQFDYAWPYNNGLAKVKKDGQIGFLNLKGEEVVRIEYSEASESEFGYIKIRNENGWGLMDAKGNFLLPCIYDRIEIFSPYEVRLERNEKFAYYNLIRCDYFWKENGFTEE
;
A
#
# COMPACT_ATOMS: atom_id res chain seq x y z
N TRP A 1 50.90 29.00 18.94
CA TRP A 1 50.82 28.18 20.17
C TRP A 1 52.18 28.16 20.94
N GLU A 2 53.30 28.22 20.26
CA GLU A 2 54.64 28.18 20.85
C GLU A 2 54.87 29.28 21.89
N ALA A 3 54.50 30.50 21.62
CA ALA A 3 54.63 31.63 22.56
C ALA A 3 53.87 31.36 23.89
N PHE A 4 52.68 30.72 23.83
CA PHE A 4 51.92 30.34 25.05
C PHE A 4 52.62 29.21 25.81
N ARG A 5 53.19 28.21 25.12
CA ARG A 5 53.97 27.15 25.70
C ARG A 5 55.17 27.70 26.47
N ASP A 6 55.93 28.60 25.80
CA ASP A 6 57.13 29.19 26.39
C ASP A 6 56.80 30.09 27.60
N PHE A 7 55.68 30.83 27.53
CA PHE A 7 55.18 31.58 28.70
C PHE A 7 54.82 30.68 29.88
N ILE A 8 54.07 29.57 29.63
CA ILE A 8 53.69 28.63 30.67
C ILE A 8 54.91 27.98 31.34
N ALA A 9 55.94 27.67 30.54
CA ALA A 9 57.20 27.10 31.05
C ALA A 9 58.03 28.10 31.84
N SER A 10 58.06 29.35 31.40
CA SER A 10 58.90 30.40 32.01
C SER A 10 58.31 31.02 33.29
N TYR A 11 56.96 31.00 33.43
CA TYR A 11 56.24 31.67 34.52
C TYR A 11 55.15 30.77 35.13
N PRO A 12 55.51 29.60 35.73
CA PRO A 12 54.53 28.57 36.17
C PRO A 12 53.55 29.06 37.25
N ASP A 13 53.91 30.04 38.04
CA ASP A 13 53.12 30.54 39.17
C ASP A 13 52.34 31.81 38.84
N ALA A 14 52.39 32.30 37.59
CA ALA A 14 51.68 33.50 37.20
C ALA A 14 50.15 33.32 37.23
N ALA A 15 49.43 34.31 37.72
CA ALA A 15 47.96 34.30 37.79
C ALA A 15 47.27 34.08 36.41
N GLN A 16 47.97 34.36 35.32
CA GLN A 16 47.50 34.20 33.95
C GLN A 16 47.68 32.76 33.41
N ILE A 17 48.29 31.83 34.13
CA ILE A 17 48.54 30.45 33.68
C ILE A 17 47.29 29.71 33.21
N PRO A 18 46.13 29.78 33.87
CA PRO A 18 44.93 29.10 33.37
C PRO A 18 44.49 29.61 32.00
N LEU A 19 44.52 30.93 31.78
CA LEU A 19 44.19 31.57 30.52
C LEU A 19 45.21 31.21 29.43
N ALA A 20 46.51 31.25 29.75
CA ALA A 20 47.58 30.86 28.83
C ALA A 20 47.49 29.41 28.40
N LYS A 21 47.13 28.48 29.31
CA LYS A 21 46.91 27.07 28.99
C LYS A 21 45.70 26.91 28.04
N SER A 22 44.59 27.56 28.32
CA SER A 22 43.42 27.52 27.44
C SER A 22 43.74 28.05 26.05
N ALA A 23 44.46 29.20 25.95
CA ALA A 23 44.90 29.78 24.68
C ALA A 23 45.88 28.88 23.94
N TYR A 24 46.83 28.25 24.67
CA TYR A 24 47.77 27.27 24.13
C TYR A 24 47.03 26.09 23.46
N GLU A 25 46.16 25.43 24.19
CA GLU A 25 45.41 24.26 23.69
C GLU A 25 44.59 24.60 22.45
N ARG A 26 43.86 25.72 22.50
CA ARG A 26 43.08 26.20 21.36
C ARG A 26 43.93 26.44 20.12
N ARG A 27 45.01 27.22 20.26
CA ARG A 27 45.91 27.56 19.15
C ARG A 27 46.64 26.36 18.59
N LEU A 28 47.04 25.42 19.47
CA LEU A 28 47.61 24.15 19.07
C LEU A 28 46.68 23.38 18.18
N TYR A 29 45.39 23.20 18.61
CA TYR A 29 44.36 22.53 17.82
C TYR A 29 44.15 23.22 16.48
N GLU A 30 43.88 24.53 16.46
CA GLU A 30 43.68 25.32 15.26
C GLU A 30 44.86 25.21 14.26
N THR A 31 46.09 25.20 14.75
CA THR A 31 47.30 25.10 13.91
C THR A 31 47.47 23.70 13.34
N MET A 32 47.32 22.68 14.18
CA MET A 32 47.55 21.27 13.79
C MET A 32 46.49 20.73 12.87
N THR A 33 45.28 21.32 12.90
CA THR A 33 44.14 20.89 12.06
C THR A 33 43.76 21.93 11.00
N ALA A 34 44.68 22.85 10.65
CA ALA A 34 44.39 23.98 9.76
C ALA A 34 43.96 23.56 8.33
N ASP A 35 44.48 22.43 7.82
CA ASP A 35 44.12 21.89 6.50
C ASP A 35 42.77 21.16 6.51
N SER A 36 42.19 20.98 7.68
CA SER A 36 40.92 20.28 7.89
C SER A 36 40.87 18.84 7.28
N SER A 37 42.00 18.19 7.07
CA SER A 37 42.06 16.80 6.58
C SER A 37 41.83 15.80 7.70
N ILE A 38 41.33 14.59 7.36
CA ILE A 38 41.21 13.49 8.33
C ILE A 38 42.59 13.15 8.93
N SER A 39 43.63 13.22 8.10
CA SER A 39 45.01 12.95 8.52
C SER A 39 45.50 13.92 9.62
N SER A 40 45.18 15.22 9.48
CA SER A 40 45.56 16.20 10.50
C SER A 40 44.85 15.99 11.83
N TYR A 41 43.54 15.66 11.81
CA TYR A 41 42.77 15.34 13.01
C TYR A 41 43.26 14.06 13.67
N THR A 42 43.56 13.00 12.93
CA THR A 42 44.07 11.74 13.47
C THR A 42 45.48 11.91 14.07
N SER A 43 46.33 12.70 13.40
CA SER A 43 47.66 13.07 13.91
C SER A 43 47.56 13.88 15.21
N PHE A 44 46.61 14.84 15.27
CA PHE A 44 46.34 15.59 16.50
C PHE A 44 45.92 14.69 17.66
N ILE A 45 44.96 13.79 17.44
CA ILE A 45 44.47 12.82 18.44
C ILE A 45 45.62 11.96 18.98
N SER A 46 46.50 11.48 18.11
CA SER A 46 47.62 10.62 18.47
C SER A 46 48.70 11.36 19.24
N ASN A 47 49.03 12.58 18.84
CA ASN A 47 50.11 13.38 19.42
C ASN A 47 49.70 14.09 20.72
N TYR A 48 48.41 14.37 20.89
CA TYR A 48 47.86 15.14 22.02
C TYR A 48 46.66 14.45 22.67
N PRO A 49 46.84 13.22 23.22
CA PRO A 49 45.70 12.40 23.71
C PRO A 49 44.99 13.02 24.93
N GLU A 50 45.66 13.90 25.67
CA GLU A 50 45.12 14.58 26.86
C GLU A 50 44.55 15.98 26.55
N SER A 51 44.58 16.42 25.28
CA SER A 51 44.06 17.74 24.91
C SER A 51 42.53 17.80 25.08
N PRO A 52 42.00 18.91 25.63
CA PRO A 52 40.55 19.13 25.71
C PRO A 52 39.86 19.18 24.33
N TYR A 53 40.60 19.32 23.23
CA TYR A 53 40.10 19.30 21.86
C TYR A 53 40.14 17.92 21.19
N LYS A 54 40.56 16.86 21.91
CA LYS A 54 40.60 15.50 21.40
C LYS A 54 39.23 15.06 20.92
N GLU A 55 38.18 15.22 21.74
CA GLU A 55 36.81 14.85 21.38
C GLU A 55 36.32 15.59 20.15
N THR A 56 36.63 16.88 20.05
CA THR A 56 36.29 17.70 18.86
C THR A 56 36.97 17.14 17.60
N ALA A 57 38.24 16.75 17.72
CA ALA A 57 38.99 16.14 16.61
C ALA A 57 38.38 14.78 16.20
N GLU A 58 38.01 13.95 17.18
CA GLU A 58 37.32 12.65 16.93
C GLU A 58 36.00 12.84 16.23
N ASP A 59 35.20 13.86 16.61
CA ASP A 59 33.95 14.20 15.95
C ASP A 59 34.19 14.67 14.49
N MET A 60 35.26 15.39 14.24
CA MET A 60 35.63 15.81 12.87
C MET A 60 36.05 14.63 12.00
N VAL A 61 36.83 13.66 12.56
CA VAL A 61 37.16 12.40 11.86
C VAL A 61 35.88 11.67 11.49
N TYR A 62 34.94 11.54 12.43
CA TYR A 62 33.66 10.87 12.19
C TYR A 62 32.86 11.54 11.06
N ARG A 63 32.58 12.85 11.17
CA ARG A 63 31.81 13.62 10.18
C ARG A 63 32.38 13.55 8.78
N LYS A 64 33.71 13.55 8.67
CA LYS A 64 34.41 13.49 7.37
C LYS A 64 34.50 12.08 6.80
N SER A 65 34.34 11.05 7.62
CA SER A 65 34.35 9.64 7.19
C SER A 65 32.99 9.12 6.74
N VAL A 66 31.89 9.81 7.11
CA VAL A 66 30.50 9.36 6.84
C VAL A 66 29.69 10.46 6.15
N VAL A 67 30.18 10.93 5.00
CA VAL A 67 29.62 12.08 4.26
C VAL A 67 28.28 11.75 3.65
N GLU A 68 28.17 10.57 3.02
CA GLU A 68 26.95 10.09 2.35
C GLU A 68 26.04 9.29 3.30
N SER A 69 26.47 9.08 4.52
CA SER A 69 25.72 8.32 5.55
C SER A 69 25.29 6.93 5.09
N THR A 70 26.15 6.23 4.36
CA THR A 70 25.90 4.86 3.85
C THR A 70 26.35 3.78 4.84
N THR A 71 25.76 2.58 4.74
CA THR A 71 26.18 1.41 5.54
C THR A 71 27.66 1.10 5.35
N GLN A 72 28.19 1.26 4.14
CA GLN A 72 29.59 1.03 3.82
C GLN A 72 30.52 2.04 4.49
N GLU A 73 30.16 3.33 4.52
CA GLU A 73 30.95 4.37 5.20
C GLU A 73 30.97 4.17 6.70
N TYR A 74 29.84 3.87 7.36
CA TYR A 74 29.80 3.57 8.78
C TYR A 74 30.65 2.35 9.12
N HIS A 75 30.55 1.26 8.36
CA HIS A 75 31.36 0.07 8.58
C HIS A 75 32.85 0.34 8.34
N SER A 76 33.22 1.08 7.31
CA SER A 76 34.59 1.50 7.05
C SER A 76 35.17 2.35 8.18
N PHE A 77 34.39 3.32 8.68
CA PHE A 77 34.77 4.15 9.83
C PHE A 77 35.04 3.31 11.08
N ILE A 78 34.13 2.39 11.44
CA ILE A 78 34.27 1.51 12.61
C ILE A 78 35.55 0.68 12.52
N ARG A 79 35.88 0.16 11.35
CA ARG A 79 37.11 -0.65 11.17
C ARG A 79 38.38 0.18 11.16
N THR A 80 38.33 1.38 10.60
CA THR A 80 39.52 2.25 10.45
C THR A 80 39.84 2.98 11.75
N TYR A 81 38.84 3.34 12.54
CA TYR A 81 38.98 4.13 13.77
C TYR A 81 38.31 3.47 14.98
N PRO A 82 38.69 2.23 15.35
CA PRO A 82 37.99 1.42 16.37
C PRO A 82 37.93 2.04 17.76
N ASN A 83 38.86 2.96 18.07
CA ASN A 83 38.95 3.64 19.36
C ASN A 83 38.31 5.03 19.36
N ASN A 84 37.70 5.47 18.26
CA ASN A 84 37.01 6.78 18.18
C ASN A 84 35.73 6.74 19.04
N ARG A 85 35.48 7.81 19.80
CA ARG A 85 34.29 7.93 20.66
C ARG A 85 32.96 7.74 19.94
N ASN A 86 32.90 7.99 18.63
CA ASN A 86 31.69 7.88 17.83
C ASN A 86 31.45 6.47 17.27
N VAL A 87 32.29 5.47 17.55
CA VAL A 87 32.10 4.08 17.10
C VAL A 87 30.74 3.51 17.55
N PRO A 88 30.28 3.71 18.81
CA PRO A 88 28.97 3.24 19.23
C PRO A 88 27.81 3.86 18.44
N ASP A 89 27.89 5.16 18.10
CA ASP A 89 26.90 5.83 17.25
C ASP A 89 26.94 5.30 15.81
N ALA A 90 28.13 5.13 15.26
CA ALA A 90 28.32 4.54 13.92
C ALA A 90 27.70 3.14 13.81
N TRP A 91 27.85 2.28 14.83
CA TRP A 91 27.22 0.97 14.89
C TRP A 91 25.69 1.06 14.92
N LYS A 92 25.12 1.97 15.72
CA LYS A 92 23.67 2.18 15.78
C LYS A 92 23.11 2.65 14.45
N ARG A 93 23.79 3.57 13.78
CA ARG A 93 23.37 4.08 12.47
C ARG A 93 23.48 3.02 11.37
N LEU A 94 24.58 2.25 11.37
CA LEU A 94 24.74 1.11 10.48
C LEU A 94 23.60 0.11 10.64
N TYR A 95 23.26 -0.26 11.87
CA TYR A 95 22.17 -1.16 12.20
C TYR A 95 20.83 -0.61 11.71
N ALA A 96 20.50 0.63 12.05
CA ALA A 96 19.23 1.27 11.68
C ALA A 96 19.05 1.36 10.15
N LEU A 97 20.12 1.68 9.41
CA LEU A 97 20.08 1.71 7.95
C LEU A 97 19.90 0.32 7.34
N TYR A 98 20.66 -0.66 7.83
CA TYR A 98 20.61 -2.03 7.30
C TYR A 98 19.25 -2.69 7.54
N THR A 99 18.66 -2.48 8.72
CA THR A 99 17.40 -3.08 9.15
C THR A 99 16.20 -2.14 8.94
N SER A 100 16.33 -1.20 8.01
CA SER A 100 15.34 -0.13 7.80
C SER A 100 13.95 -0.61 7.41
N ASP A 101 13.82 -1.84 6.86
CA ASP A 101 12.52 -2.46 6.55
C ASP A 101 11.84 -3.09 7.78
N GLY A 102 12.55 -3.20 8.91
CA GLY A 102 12.04 -3.79 10.16
C GLY A 102 11.71 -5.28 10.07
N SER A 103 12.20 -5.98 9.03
CA SER A 103 11.90 -7.40 8.83
C SER A 103 12.82 -8.32 9.64
N SER A 104 12.29 -9.47 10.08
CA SER A 104 13.11 -10.50 10.75
C SER A 104 14.24 -11.03 9.86
N VAL A 105 14.05 -10.98 8.53
CA VAL A 105 15.03 -11.44 7.55
C VAL A 105 16.25 -10.53 7.55
N THR A 106 16.07 -9.21 7.43
CA THR A 106 17.17 -8.24 7.41
C THR A 106 17.87 -8.14 8.76
N ILE A 107 17.12 -8.23 9.87
CA ILE A 107 17.70 -8.29 11.23
C ILE A 107 18.57 -9.54 11.38
N GLY A 108 18.10 -10.71 10.92
CA GLY A 108 18.87 -11.96 10.93
C GLY A 108 20.12 -11.90 10.04
N GLN A 109 20.01 -11.32 8.84
CA GLN A 109 21.13 -11.12 7.91
C GLN A 109 22.18 -10.18 8.52
N PHE A 110 21.76 -9.08 9.16
CA PHE A 110 22.66 -8.18 9.87
C PHE A 110 23.48 -8.92 10.93
N TRP A 111 22.83 -9.76 11.74
CA TRP A 111 23.50 -10.58 12.76
C TRP A 111 24.60 -11.46 12.18
N LEU A 112 24.34 -12.07 11.03
CA LEU A 112 25.31 -12.93 10.35
C LEU A 112 26.48 -12.14 9.74
N GLN A 113 26.20 -10.95 9.20
CA GLN A 113 27.17 -10.12 8.51
C GLN A 113 28.07 -9.32 9.48
N TYR A 114 27.55 -8.94 10.63
CA TYR A 114 28.23 -8.09 11.61
C TYR A 114 28.29 -8.75 13.00
N PRO A 115 29.03 -9.87 13.17
CA PRO A 115 29.08 -10.61 14.44
C PRO A 115 29.70 -9.82 15.58
N ASP A 116 30.48 -8.77 15.28
CA ASP A 116 31.13 -7.89 16.25
C ASP A 116 30.24 -6.74 16.73
N PHE A 117 28.98 -6.67 16.28
CA PHE A 117 28.03 -5.66 16.74
C PHE A 117 27.86 -5.69 18.26
N PRO A 118 28.10 -4.55 18.96
CA PRO A 118 28.21 -4.58 20.43
C PRO A 118 26.85 -4.63 21.14
N PHE A 119 25.73 -4.28 20.45
CA PHE A 119 24.40 -4.18 21.06
C PHE A 119 23.55 -5.42 20.76
N ARG A 120 23.98 -6.59 21.18
CA ARG A 120 23.34 -7.89 20.87
C ARG A 120 21.92 -8.01 21.43
N GLU A 121 21.66 -7.41 22.58
CA GLU A 121 20.33 -7.39 23.20
C GLU A 121 19.32 -6.67 22.31
N THR A 122 19.73 -5.59 21.64
CA THR A 122 18.90 -4.86 20.68
C THR A 122 18.46 -5.77 19.52
N ILE A 123 19.39 -6.55 18.93
CA ILE A 123 19.05 -7.49 17.86
C ILE A 123 18.04 -8.53 18.33
N SER A 124 18.25 -9.12 19.51
CA SER A 124 17.37 -10.15 20.06
C SER A 124 15.96 -9.61 20.31
N GLU A 125 15.86 -8.40 20.84
CA GLU A 125 14.59 -7.73 21.09
C GLU A 125 13.89 -7.32 19.79
N ASP A 126 14.61 -6.70 18.86
CA ASP A 126 14.05 -6.30 17.57
C ASP A 126 13.60 -7.52 16.75
N LEU A 127 14.35 -8.63 16.81
CA LEU A 127 13.94 -9.88 16.17
C LEU A 127 12.64 -10.41 16.79
N ARG A 128 12.54 -10.44 18.11
CA ARG A 128 11.32 -10.82 18.82
C ARG A 128 10.14 -9.92 18.41
N LEU A 129 10.33 -8.61 18.45
CA LEU A 129 9.30 -7.62 18.09
C LEU A 129 8.93 -7.69 16.60
N SER A 130 9.89 -7.97 15.70
CA SER A 130 9.60 -8.12 14.26
C SER A 130 8.66 -9.29 13.97
N MET A 131 8.75 -10.36 14.77
CA MET A 131 7.89 -11.55 14.66
C MET A 131 6.58 -11.45 15.46
N THR A 132 6.46 -10.45 16.34
CA THR A 132 5.25 -10.23 17.13
C THR A 132 4.21 -9.49 16.30
N HIS A 133 2.97 -9.97 16.32
CA HIS A 133 1.83 -9.23 15.80
C HIS A 133 1.35 -8.22 16.84
N PHE A 134 1.11 -6.99 16.40
CA PHE A 134 0.64 -5.88 17.22
C PHE A 134 -0.81 -5.56 16.89
N TYR A 135 -1.69 -5.72 17.88
CA TYR A 135 -3.11 -5.42 17.75
C TYR A 135 -3.38 -4.03 18.32
N PRO A 136 -3.96 -3.09 17.54
CA PRO A 136 -4.40 -1.80 18.06
C PRO A 136 -5.46 -1.99 19.13
N VAL A 137 -5.22 -1.52 20.34
CA VAL A 137 -6.13 -1.63 21.49
C VAL A 137 -6.46 -0.26 22.06
N ARG A 138 -7.62 -0.13 22.73
CA ARG A 138 -8.10 1.16 23.25
C ARG A 138 -8.47 1.04 24.72
N GLU A 139 -7.89 1.90 25.55
CA GLU A 139 -8.25 2.06 26.97
C GLU A 139 -8.44 3.55 27.28
N ASN A 140 -9.54 3.90 27.95
CA ASN A 140 -9.88 5.28 28.30
C ASN A 140 -9.80 6.25 27.12
N ASP A 141 -10.35 5.83 25.97
CA ASP A 141 -10.36 6.56 24.69
C ASP A 141 -8.96 6.88 24.11
N LYS A 142 -7.93 6.22 24.60
CA LYS A 142 -6.57 6.28 24.06
C LYS A 142 -6.16 4.95 23.48
N TRP A 143 -5.40 5.01 22.40
CA TRP A 143 -4.92 3.85 21.65
C TRP A 143 -3.50 3.49 22.01
N GLY A 144 -3.21 2.19 21.96
CA GLY A 144 -1.90 1.57 22.12
C GLY A 144 -1.89 0.25 21.39
N PHE A 145 -1.00 -0.65 21.77
CA PHE A 145 -0.90 -1.97 21.13
C PHE A 145 -0.73 -3.09 22.16
N ALA A 146 -1.39 -4.22 21.89
CA ALA A 146 -1.23 -5.47 22.64
C ALA A 146 -0.70 -6.60 21.73
N ASP A 147 -0.19 -7.67 22.33
CA ASP A 147 0.14 -8.92 21.63
C ASP A 147 -1.07 -9.88 21.54
N SER A 148 -0.89 -11.04 20.92
CA SER A 148 -1.90 -12.10 20.78
C SER A 148 -2.28 -12.80 22.08
N THR A 149 -1.69 -12.44 23.21
CA THR A 149 -2.05 -12.90 24.55
C THR A 149 -2.76 -11.83 25.37
N GLY A 150 -2.92 -10.62 24.80
CA GLY A 150 -3.57 -9.48 25.43
C GLY A 150 -2.65 -8.62 26.30
N ASN A 151 -1.34 -8.90 26.35
CA ASN A 151 -0.40 -8.06 27.06
C ASN A 151 -0.19 -6.74 26.31
N ILE A 152 -0.33 -5.62 27.02
CA ILE A 152 -0.05 -4.29 26.47
C ILE A 152 1.46 -4.18 26.21
N LEU A 153 1.82 -4.04 24.94
CA LEU A 153 3.21 -3.83 24.49
C LEU A 153 3.57 -2.35 24.42
N ILE A 154 2.62 -1.55 23.95
CA ILE A 154 2.74 -0.08 23.88
C ILE A 154 1.55 0.53 24.61
N PRO A 155 1.78 1.36 25.63
CA PRO A 155 0.72 1.95 26.44
C PRO A 155 -0.32 2.72 25.62
N CYS A 156 -1.58 2.70 26.08
CA CYS A 156 -2.67 3.43 25.45
C CYS A 156 -2.59 4.92 25.82
N GLU A 157 -1.84 5.68 25.02
CA GLU A 157 -1.63 7.12 25.25
C GLU A 157 -1.89 7.97 23.99
N TYR A 158 -2.12 7.33 22.83
CA TYR A 158 -2.32 8.00 21.54
C TYR A 158 -3.80 8.29 21.26
N GLU A 159 -4.09 9.35 20.52
CA GLU A 159 -5.44 9.72 20.08
C GLU A 159 -5.96 8.73 19.02
N TRP A 160 -5.07 8.25 18.21
CA TRP A 160 -5.28 7.19 17.22
C TRP A 160 -3.95 6.51 16.90
N VAL A 161 -4.01 5.30 16.34
CA VAL A 161 -2.85 4.57 15.80
C VAL A 161 -3.22 3.86 14.51
N ALA A 162 -2.27 3.76 13.59
CA ALA A 162 -2.34 2.91 12.40
C ALA A 162 -1.65 1.57 12.68
N SER A 163 -1.86 0.59 11.82
CA SER A 163 -1.12 -0.68 11.89
C SER A 163 0.37 -0.45 11.63
N PHE A 164 1.22 -1.30 12.20
CA PHE A 164 2.66 -1.28 11.92
C PHE A 164 2.94 -1.62 10.45
N SER A 165 3.75 -0.79 9.84
CA SER A 165 4.33 -1.03 8.52
C SER A 165 5.83 -0.77 8.59
N GLU A 166 6.63 -1.69 8.08
CA GLU A 166 8.10 -1.59 8.05
C GLU A 166 8.73 -1.19 9.40
N GLY A 167 8.19 -1.74 10.50
CA GLY A 167 8.73 -1.56 11.85
C GLY A 167 8.25 -0.32 12.60
N VAL A 168 7.49 0.57 11.95
CA VAL A 168 6.92 1.77 12.58
C VAL A 168 5.40 1.87 12.35
N ALA A 169 4.71 2.54 13.26
CA ALA A 169 3.28 2.84 13.14
C ALA A 169 3.05 4.35 13.23
N ALA A 170 2.22 4.89 12.34
CA ALA A 170 1.74 6.25 12.51
C ALA A 170 0.82 6.35 13.73
N ALA A 171 0.93 7.43 14.49
CA ALA A 171 0.13 7.66 15.68
C ALA A 171 -0.17 9.15 15.85
N GLY A 172 -1.32 9.45 16.46
CA GLY A 172 -1.73 10.81 16.80
C GLY A 172 -1.50 11.15 18.26
N LYS A 173 -0.87 12.29 18.54
CA LYS A 173 -0.68 12.83 19.89
C LYS A 173 -0.70 14.35 19.88
N ASN A 174 -1.54 14.97 20.72
CA ASN A 174 -1.72 16.42 20.78
C ASN A 174 -2.13 17.04 19.42
N GLY A 175 -3.00 16.36 18.68
CA GLY A 175 -3.50 16.81 17.39
C GLY A 175 -2.43 16.77 16.26
N LYS A 176 -1.30 16.10 16.47
CA LYS A 176 -0.24 15.92 15.47
C LYS A 176 0.05 14.45 15.24
N CYS A 177 0.44 14.13 14.01
CA CYS A 177 0.93 12.83 13.60
C CYS A 177 2.44 12.72 13.81
N GLY A 178 2.87 11.58 14.29
CA GLY A 178 4.25 11.15 14.38
C GLY A 178 4.32 9.63 14.18
N TYR A 179 5.49 9.04 14.40
CA TYR A 179 5.66 7.60 14.23
C TYR A 179 6.32 6.97 15.44
N VAL A 180 5.87 5.78 15.78
CA VAL A 180 6.38 5.00 16.92
C VAL A 180 6.98 3.68 16.45
N ASN A 181 8.06 3.27 17.07
CA ASN A 181 8.70 1.97 16.86
C ASN A 181 7.94 0.86 17.60
N LYS A 182 8.17 -0.39 17.22
CA LYS A 182 7.60 -1.57 17.91
C LYS A 182 7.98 -1.68 19.38
N ASN A 183 9.08 -1.06 19.82
CA ASN A 183 9.47 -0.98 21.23
C ASN A 183 8.81 0.18 22.00
N GLY A 184 7.89 0.91 21.37
CA GLY A 184 7.17 2.05 21.96
C GLY A 184 7.92 3.38 21.94
N SER A 185 9.19 3.41 21.48
CA SER A 185 9.92 4.67 21.34
C SER A 185 9.41 5.49 20.16
N VAL A 186 9.52 6.83 20.23
CA VAL A 186 9.18 7.73 19.14
C VAL A 186 10.23 7.61 18.04
N ALA A 187 9.83 7.16 16.85
CA ALA A 187 10.66 7.08 15.66
C ALA A 187 10.78 8.45 14.98
N ILE A 188 9.65 9.11 14.79
CA ILE A 188 9.56 10.48 14.24
C ILE A 188 8.66 11.29 15.16
N PRO A 189 9.13 12.48 15.61
CA PRO A 189 8.36 13.34 16.52
C PRO A 189 6.97 13.68 15.99
N PHE A 190 6.01 13.92 16.90
CA PHE A 190 4.65 14.33 16.58
C PHE A 190 4.62 15.79 16.13
N GLN A 191 4.80 16.00 14.83
CA GLN A 191 4.96 17.32 14.22
C GLN A 191 4.15 17.54 12.94
N TYR A 192 3.71 16.47 12.28
CA TYR A 192 2.94 16.53 11.06
C TYR A 192 1.44 16.73 11.37
N ASP A 193 0.69 17.25 10.40
CA ASP A 193 -0.76 17.34 10.51
C ASP A 193 -1.39 15.96 10.28
N ASP A 194 -0.81 15.17 9.36
CA ASP A 194 -1.21 13.79 9.06
C ASP A 194 -0.04 13.02 8.45
N GLY A 195 -0.14 11.69 8.40
CA GLY A 195 0.90 10.82 7.82
C GLY A 195 0.41 9.41 7.55
N GLU A 196 0.80 8.87 6.40
CA GLU A 196 0.48 7.51 5.96
C GLU A 196 1.49 6.49 6.48
N ALA A 197 1.17 5.21 6.31
CA ALA A 197 2.09 4.11 6.61
C ALA A 197 3.33 4.16 5.70
N PHE A 198 4.47 3.73 6.23
CA PHE A 198 5.70 3.60 5.45
C PHE A 198 5.61 2.45 4.44
N HIS A 199 6.05 2.73 3.20
CA HIS A 199 6.20 1.75 2.12
C HIS A 199 7.52 2.03 1.38
N SER A 200 8.38 1.01 1.29
CA SER A 200 9.73 1.13 0.68
C SER A 200 10.56 2.26 1.31
N GLY A 201 10.47 2.42 2.64
CA GLY A 201 11.20 3.42 3.41
C GLY A 201 10.67 4.85 3.33
N LEU A 202 9.55 5.09 2.66
CA LEU A 202 8.94 6.40 2.43
C LEU A 202 7.50 6.44 2.92
N ALA A 203 7.07 7.59 3.44
CA ALA A 203 5.67 7.85 3.81
C ALA A 203 5.24 9.23 3.33
N GLN A 204 4.02 9.33 2.83
CA GLN A 204 3.40 10.64 2.62
C GLN A 204 3.05 11.27 3.96
N ILE A 205 3.37 12.54 4.09
CA ILE A 205 3.08 13.34 5.30
C ILE A 205 2.45 14.67 4.89
N VAL A 206 1.63 15.21 5.78
CA VAL A 206 0.97 16.50 5.57
C VAL A 206 1.52 17.52 6.56
N VAL A 207 1.88 18.70 6.05
CA VAL A 207 2.33 19.84 6.86
C VAL A 207 1.67 21.12 6.34
N ASN A 208 0.93 21.80 7.20
CA ASN A 208 0.17 23.01 6.85
C ASN A 208 -0.77 22.79 5.65
N GLY A 209 -1.42 21.60 5.60
CA GLY A 209 -2.35 21.22 4.54
C GLY A 209 -1.69 20.94 3.19
N LYS A 210 -0.36 20.77 3.15
CA LYS A 210 0.38 20.37 1.95
C LYS A 210 1.06 19.03 2.14
N THR A 211 1.05 18.21 1.10
CA THR A 211 1.63 16.88 1.08
C THR A 211 3.11 16.94 0.68
N GLY A 212 3.91 16.19 1.41
CA GLY A 212 5.32 15.89 1.14
C GLY A 212 5.59 14.41 1.33
N ILE A 213 6.84 13.99 1.19
CA ILE A 213 7.29 12.62 1.45
C ILE A 213 8.47 12.68 2.43
N SER A 214 8.37 11.91 3.50
CA SER A 214 9.41 11.75 4.52
C SER A 214 10.04 10.35 4.43
N ASN A 215 11.32 10.26 4.75
CA ASN A 215 12.00 9.00 5.05
C ASN A 215 11.80 8.63 6.53
N LYS A 216 12.27 7.45 6.95
CA LYS A 216 12.16 6.97 8.35
C LYS A 216 12.99 7.77 9.36
N ALA A 217 13.94 8.59 8.92
CA ALA A 217 14.67 9.52 9.78
C ALA A 217 13.88 10.82 10.05
N GLY A 218 12.77 11.02 9.35
CA GLY A 218 11.97 12.24 9.42
C GLY A 218 12.43 13.35 8.47
N ASP A 219 13.40 13.05 7.57
CA ASP A 219 13.88 14.01 6.58
C ASP A 219 12.94 14.03 5.37
N PHE A 220 12.72 15.24 4.83
CA PHE A 220 11.94 15.40 3.62
C PHE A 220 12.70 14.93 2.38
N VAL A 221 12.24 13.86 1.74
CA VAL A 221 12.64 13.45 0.39
C VAL A 221 11.93 14.33 -0.64
N VAL A 222 10.64 14.61 -0.41
CA VAL A 222 9.85 15.57 -1.19
C VAL A 222 9.29 16.61 -0.23
N PRO A 223 9.58 17.91 -0.45
CA PRO A 223 9.04 18.98 0.41
C PRO A 223 7.51 18.99 0.42
N ALA A 224 6.91 19.33 1.56
CA ALA A 224 5.45 19.49 1.70
C ALA A 224 4.97 20.80 1.05
N VAL A 225 4.86 20.80 -0.27
CA VAL A 225 4.45 21.95 -1.09
C VAL A 225 3.36 21.65 -2.09
N TYR A 226 2.96 20.39 -2.20
CA TYR A 226 1.95 19.90 -3.13
C TYR A 226 0.59 19.78 -2.45
N ASP A 227 -0.47 19.94 -3.23
CA ASP A 227 -1.84 19.67 -2.77
C ASP A 227 -2.06 18.16 -2.64
N GLU A 228 -1.47 17.39 -3.56
CA GLU A 228 -1.52 15.93 -3.61
C GLU A 228 -0.26 15.39 -4.27
N ILE A 229 0.21 14.24 -3.79
CA ILE A 229 1.25 13.43 -4.43
C ILE A 229 0.63 12.04 -4.67
N GLY A 230 0.57 11.62 -5.93
CA GLY A 230 0.08 10.29 -6.31
C GLY A 230 1.12 9.20 -6.04
N THR A 231 0.72 7.96 -6.31
CA THR A 231 1.61 6.80 -6.18
C THR A 231 2.77 6.86 -7.17
N PHE A 232 3.96 6.47 -6.75
CA PHE A 232 5.07 6.29 -7.68
C PHE A 232 4.83 5.08 -8.58
N ARG A 233 4.78 5.34 -9.89
CA ARG A 233 4.75 4.32 -10.93
C ARG A 233 5.84 4.60 -11.95
N GLU A 234 6.57 3.55 -12.32
CA GLU A 234 7.71 3.67 -13.24
C GLU A 234 8.67 4.82 -12.86
N SER A 235 8.93 4.97 -11.56
CA SER A 235 9.82 5.98 -10.96
C SER A 235 9.32 7.44 -11.13
N ARG A 236 8.03 7.64 -11.36
CA ARG A 236 7.37 8.94 -11.45
C ARG A 236 6.14 8.99 -10.56
N ALA A 237 5.91 10.11 -9.90
CA ALA A 237 4.67 10.41 -9.20
C ALA A 237 3.99 11.63 -9.82
N ARG A 238 2.69 11.51 -10.04
CA ARG A 238 1.86 12.66 -10.37
C ARG A 238 1.78 13.57 -9.14
N VAL A 239 1.91 14.87 -9.34
CA VAL A 239 1.75 15.87 -8.29
C VAL A 239 0.75 16.92 -8.70
N THR A 240 0.02 17.46 -7.72
CA THR A 240 -0.94 18.54 -7.93
C THR A 240 -0.47 19.76 -7.13
N ARG A 241 -0.48 20.91 -7.77
CA ARG A 241 -0.22 22.19 -7.12
C ARG A 241 -1.03 23.29 -7.80
N ASN A 242 -1.81 24.02 -7.00
CA ASN A 242 -2.71 25.09 -7.50
C ASN A 242 -3.64 24.56 -8.60
N GLU A 243 -4.29 23.42 -8.37
CA GLU A 243 -5.21 22.76 -9.31
C GLU A 243 -4.59 22.35 -10.66
N LYS A 244 -3.27 22.36 -10.77
CA LYS A 244 -2.53 21.90 -11.94
C LYS A 244 -1.72 20.65 -11.64
N TYR A 245 -1.59 19.81 -12.64
CA TYR A 245 -0.90 18.54 -12.58
C TYR A 245 0.49 18.62 -13.21
N GLY A 246 1.45 17.97 -12.58
CA GLY A 246 2.81 17.79 -13.02
C GLY A 246 3.35 16.44 -12.55
N PHE A 247 4.67 16.25 -12.70
CA PHE A 247 5.33 15.01 -12.29
C PHE A 247 6.67 15.26 -11.63
N ILE A 248 6.98 14.47 -10.62
CA ILE A 248 8.28 14.41 -9.94
C ILE A 248 8.89 13.01 -10.09
N ASP A 249 10.22 12.93 -9.92
CA ASP A 249 10.92 11.65 -9.76
C ASP A 249 10.98 11.21 -8.29
N MET A 250 11.59 10.06 -8.03
CA MET A 250 11.69 9.48 -6.67
C MET A 250 12.56 10.33 -5.71
N MET A 251 13.35 11.25 -6.23
CA MET A 251 14.16 12.20 -5.45
C MET A 251 13.42 13.52 -5.18
N GLY A 252 12.16 13.63 -5.63
CA GLY A 252 11.37 14.85 -5.53
C GLY A 252 11.73 15.93 -6.58
N THR A 253 12.58 15.59 -7.57
CA THR A 253 12.93 16.52 -8.64
C THR A 253 11.74 16.70 -9.58
N VAL A 254 11.40 17.95 -9.90
CA VAL A 254 10.31 18.25 -10.85
C VAL A 254 10.74 17.86 -12.26
N VAL A 255 10.12 16.80 -12.80
CA VAL A 255 10.33 16.36 -14.20
C VAL A 255 9.39 17.11 -15.15
N VAL A 256 8.15 17.28 -14.73
CA VAL A 256 7.14 18.05 -15.47
C VAL A 256 6.51 19.06 -14.52
N PRO A 257 6.67 20.37 -14.77
CA PRO A 257 6.01 21.41 -13.96
C PRO A 257 4.48 21.23 -13.93
N CYS A 258 3.86 21.62 -12.81
CA CYS A 258 2.39 21.60 -12.67
C CYS A 258 1.75 22.63 -13.61
N LYS A 259 1.34 22.17 -14.79
CA LYS A 259 0.78 23.02 -15.87
C LYS A 259 -0.47 22.41 -16.53
N TYR A 260 -0.66 21.11 -16.42
CA TYR A 260 -1.77 20.42 -17.07
C TYR A 260 -3.08 20.53 -16.28
N LEU A 261 -4.22 20.47 -16.98
CA LEU A 261 -5.57 20.50 -16.40
C LEU A 261 -5.95 19.15 -15.79
N ALA A 262 -5.39 18.07 -16.30
CA ALA A 262 -5.49 16.72 -15.74
C ALA A 262 -4.26 15.92 -16.16
N ALA A 263 -3.92 14.90 -15.38
CA ALA A 263 -2.89 13.91 -15.73
C ALA A 263 -3.20 12.58 -15.05
N GLY A 264 -2.83 11.47 -15.69
CA GLY A 264 -2.85 10.13 -15.13
C GLY A 264 -1.47 9.70 -14.64
N GLU A 265 -1.39 8.52 -14.06
CA GLU A 265 -0.12 7.88 -13.72
C GLU A 265 0.55 7.30 -14.97
N PHE A 266 1.84 6.97 -14.87
CA PHE A 266 2.57 6.32 -15.94
C PHE A 266 2.21 4.83 -16.04
N TYR A 267 1.88 4.41 -17.25
CA TYR A 267 1.68 3.02 -17.65
C TYR A 267 2.34 2.79 -18.99
N GLU A 268 3.14 1.76 -19.09
CA GLU A 268 3.89 1.42 -20.32
C GLU A 268 4.72 2.60 -20.85
N SER A 269 5.34 3.35 -19.94
CA SER A 269 6.19 4.54 -20.16
C SER A 269 5.45 5.78 -20.67
N LEU A 270 4.13 5.78 -20.65
CA LEU A 270 3.29 6.91 -21.08
C LEU A 270 2.30 7.30 -19.97
N ALA A 271 2.10 8.60 -19.79
CA ALA A 271 1.04 9.15 -18.95
C ALA A 271 0.13 10.04 -19.79
N TYR A 272 -1.18 9.92 -19.61
CA TYR A 272 -2.06 10.88 -20.24
C TYR A 272 -1.97 12.24 -19.54
N ILE A 273 -2.12 13.30 -20.35
CA ILE A 273 -2.25 14.67 -19.88
C ILE A 273 -3.44 15.32 -20.59
N ARG A 274 -3.94 16.39 -19.97
CA ARG A 274 -4.95 17.25 -20.59
C ARG A 274 -4.50 18.70 -20.57
N ASP A 275 -4.65 19.37 -21.67
CA ASP A 275 -4.58 20.82 -21.77
C ASP A 275 -5.89 21.41 -22.34
N SER A 276 -5.84 22.65 -22.82
CA SER A 276 -7.01 23.30 -23.42
C SER A 276 -7.48 22.66 -24.74
N SER A 277 -6.63 21.90 -25.41
CA SER A 277 -6.92 21.23 -26.69
C SER A 277 -7.52 19.83 -26.52
N GLY A 278 -7.43 19.25 -25.30
CA GLY A 278 -7.92 17.91 -24.99
C GLY A 278 -6.90 17.04 -24.29
N TYR A 279 -7.11 15.73 -24.36
CA TYR A 279 -6.24 14.71 -23.83
C TYR A 279 -5.19 14.24 -24.85
N GLY A 280 -3.97 14.03 -24.41
CA GLY A 280 -2.85 13.45 -25.15
C GLY A 280 -1.95 12.65 -24.21
N PHE A 281 -0.75 12.30 -24.64
CA PHE A 281 0.19 11.51 -23.84
C PHE A 281 1.60 12.07 -23.89
N ILE A 282 2.30 11.96 -22.74
CA ILE A 282 3.72 12.30 -22.58
C ILE A 282 4.51 11.07 -22.17
N ASP A 283 5.81 11.09 -22.47
CA ASP A 283 6.78 10.12 -21.96
C ASP A 283 7.28 10.50 -20.55
N ARG A 284 8.13 9.64 -19.97
CA ARG A 284 8.69 9.84 -18.61
C ARG A 284 9.62 11.04 -18.47
N GLU A 285 10.09 11.61 -19.58
CA GLU A 285 10.88 12.85 -19.65
C GLU A 285 9.99 14.10 -19.86
N GLY A 286 8.67 13.91 -19.98
CA GLY A 286 7.69 14.97 -20.16
C GLY A 286 7.55 15.47 -21.60
N ARG A 287 8.10 14.75 -22.60
CA ARG A 287 7.94 15.09 -24.02
C ARG A 287 6.59 14.56 -24.51
N VAL A 288 5.90 15.38 -25.28
CA VAL A 288 4.61 15.00 -25.87
C VAL A 288 4.84 13.96 -26.96
N VAL A 289 4.30 12.75 -26.75
CA VAL A 289 4.32 11.64 -27.71
C VAL A 289 3.07 11.65 -28.56
N ILE A 290 1.92 11.88 -27.94
CA ILE A 290 0.63 12.00 -28.64
C ILE A 290 0.05 13.37 -28.29
N ALA A 291 -0.12 14.20 -29.29
CA ALA A 291 -0.62 15.57 -29.11
C ALA A 291 -2.03 15.55 -28.50
N PRO A 292 -2.34 16.47 -27.57
CA PRO A 292 -3.67 16.65 -27.01
C PRO A 292 -4.70 16.95 -28.10
N GLN A 293 -5.70 16.05 -28.28
CA GLN A 293 -6.73 16.15 -29.29
C GLN A 293 -7.98 15.32 -29.03
N TYR A 294 -7.98 14.52 -27.97
CA TYR A 294 -9.09 13.63 -27.64
C TYR A 294 -9.94 14.23 -26.53
N ASP A 295 -11.25 13.93 -26.55
CA ASP A 295 -12.17 14.36 -25.50
C ASP A 295 -11.97 13.54 -24.22
N TRP A 296 -11.48 12.32 -24.36
CA TRP A 296 -11.20 11.39 -23.29
C TRP A 296 -10.23 10.30 -23.74
N VAL A 297 -9.42 9.79 -22.81
CA VAL A 297 -8.47 8.68 -23.03
C VAL A 297 -8.37 7.81 -21.79
N GLU A 298 -7.93 6.56 -21.96
CA GLU A 298 -7.48 5.68 -20.88
C GLU A 298 -5.97 5.51 -20.89
N PRO A 299 -5.39 5.09 -19.75
CA PRO A 299 -4.00 4.66 -19.71
C PRO A 299 -3.73 3.53 -20.72
N PHE A 300 -2.50 3.47 -21.23
CA PHE A 300 -2.07 2.35 -22.07
C PHE A 300 -2.09 1.03 -21.30
N SER A 301 -2.58 -0.01 -21.94
CA SER A 301 -2.59 -1.37 -21.42
C SER A 301 -2.34 -2.37 -22.55
N ASN A 302 -1.27 -3.17 -22.42
CA ASN A 302 -0.86 -4.15 -23.44
C ASN A 302 -0.72 -3.52 -24.85
N GLY A 303 -0.07 -2.35 -24.92
CA GLY A 303 0.29 -1.64 -26.15
C GLY A 303 -0.79 -0.80 -26.80
N VAL A 304 -1.99 -0.73 -26.22
CA VAL A 304 -3.12 0.04 -26.79
C VAL A 304 -3.80 0.90 -25.73
N ALA A 305 -4.44 1.99 -26.18
CA ALA A 305 -5.31 2.82 -25.35
C ALA A 305 -6.64 3.07 -26.08
N ARG A 306 -7.74 3.04 -25.33
CA ARG A 306 -9.03 3.51 -25.81
C ARG A 306 -9.06 5.03 -25.74
N VAL A 307 -9.56 5.64 -26.78
CA VAL A 307 -9.70 7.09 -26.91
C VAL A 307 -11.11 7.45 -27.34
N ARG A 308 -11.54 8.67 -27.02
CA ARG A 308 -12.84 9.18 -27.49
C ARG A 308 -12.64 10.54 -28.14
N LYS A 309 -13.24 10.70 -29.29
CA LYS A 309 -13.27 11.96 -30.06
C LYS A 309 -14.64 12.16 -30.66
N ASN A 310 -15.22 13.35 -30.46
CA ASN A 310 -16.61 13.66 -30.92
C ASN A 310 -17.62 12.62 -30.40
N GLU A 311 -17.50 12.27 -29.11
CA GLU A 311 -18.34 11.28 -28.41
C GLU A 311 -18.23 9.83 -28.89
N LEU A 312 -17.41 9.53 -29.89
CA LEU A 312 -17.19 8.20 -30.44
C LEU A 312 -15.83 7.62 -30.00
N TYR A 313 -15.83 6.33 -29.71
CA TYR A 313 -14.65 5.60 -29.22
C TYR A 313 -13.83 5.02 -30.36
N GLY A 314 -12.52 5.00 -30.18
CA GLY A 314 -11.52 4.38 -31.02
C GLY A 314 -10.41 3.76 -30.21
N ILE A 315 -9.43 3.18 -30.87
CA ILE A 315 -8.23 2.56 -30.27
C ILE A 315 -6.99 3.10 -30.97
N ILE A 316 -5.97 3.45 -30.21
CA ILE A 316 -4.66 3.87 -30.71
C ILE A 316 -3.54 3.00 -30.12
N ASP A 317 -2.42 2.93 -30.82
CA ASP A 317 -1.18 2.37 -30.29
C ASP A 317 -0.36 3.41 -29.55
N ARG A 318 0.77 3.01 -28.95
CA ARG A 318 1.68 3.87 -28.15
C ARG A 318 2.33 5.00 -28.94
N THR A 319 2.34 4.93 -30.26
CA THR A 319 2.85 6.00 -31.14
C THR A 319 1.77 7.00 -31.55
N GLY A 320 0.51 6.72 -31.19
CA GLY A 320 -0.66 7.48 -31.61
C GLY A 320 -1.24 7.03 -32.95
N THR A 321 -0.74 5.92 -33.53
CA THR A 321 -1.30 5.34 -34.74
C THR A 321 -2.71 4.80 -34.44
N VAL A 322 -3.68 5.18 -35.26
CA VAL A 322 -5.07 4.72 -35.11
C VAL A 322 -5.18 3.27 -35.53
N ILE A 323 -5.49 2.40 -34.57
CA ILE A 323 -5.78 0.97 -34.78
C ILE A 323 -7.26 0.79 -35.16
N LEU A 324 -8.14 1.51 -34.47
CA LEU A 324 -9.57 1.54 -34.73
C LEU A 324 -10.05 2.99 -34.69
N ALA A 325 -10.67 3.46 -35.76
CA ALA A 325 -11.13 4.84 -35.85
C ALA A 325 -12.21 5.17 -34.80
N CYS A 326 -12.28 6.45 -34.37
CA CYS A 326 -13.32 6.91 -33.46
C CYS A 326 -14.69 6.96 -34.16
N GLU A 327 -15.34 5.80 -34.30
CA GLU A 327 -16.60 5.60 -35.01
C GLU A 327 -17.63 4.79 -34.22
N TYR A 328 -17.28 4.35 -33.01
CA TYR A 328 -18.06 3.39 -32.24
C TYR A 328 -18.71 4.06 -31.03
N ASN A 329 -19.94 3.65 -30.72
CA ASN A 329 -20.67 4.18 -29.56
C ASN A 329 -20.06 3.72 -28.23
N TYR A 330 -19.42 2.57 -28.24
CA TYR A 330 -18.69 2.03 -27.07
C TYR A 330 -17.64 1.01 -27.49
N ILE A 331 -16.52 1.00 -26.78
CA ILE A 331 -15.50 -0.05 -26.83
C ILE A 331 -15.22 -0.46 -25.39
N GLY A 332 -15.37 -1.74 -25.05
CA GLY A 332 -15.10 -2.29 -23.73
C GLY A 332 -13.59 -2.50 -23.48
N GLU A 333 -13.25 -2.84 -22.24
CA GLU A 333 -11.89 -3.23 -21.91
C GLU A 333 -11.49 -4.54 -22.60
N PHE A 334 -10.18 -4.67 -22.89
CA PHE A 334 -9.66 -5.92 -23.40
C PHE A 334 -9.61 -6.98 -22.30
N SER A 335 -10.37 -8.04 -22.51
CA SER A 335 -10.32 -9.24 -21.68
C SER A 335 -9.99 -10.43 -22.59
N GLU A 336 -9.01 -11.25 -22.18
CA GLU A 336 -8.56 -12.41 -22.96
C GLU A 336 -8.18 -12.08 -24.41
N GLY A 337 -7.65 -10.86 -24.63
CA GLY A 337 -7.21 -10.38 -25.94
C GLY A 337 -8.31 -9.84 -26.83
N LEU A 338 -9.56 -9.81 -26.37
CA LEU A 338 -10.73 -9.34 -27.10
C LEU A 338 -11.42 -8.17 -26.38
N ALA A 339 -11.88 -7.17 -27.12
CA ALA A 339 -12.69 -6.08 -26.63
C ALA A 339 -14.06 -6.04 -27.31
N LEU A 340 -15.10 -5.85 -26.54
CA LEU A 340 -16.45 -5.57 -27.07
C LEU A 340 -16.42 -4.26 -27.85
N VAL A 341 -17.01 -4.23 -29.02
CA VAL A 341 -17.22 -3.03 -29.82
C VAL A 341 -18.71 -2.92 -30.13
N VAL A 342 -19.29 -1.74 -29.90
CA VAL A 342 -20.71 -1.45 -30.12
C VAL A 342 -20.85 -0.34 -31.14
N LYS A 343 -21.71 -0.57 -32.14
CA LYS A 343 -22.13 0.42 -33.11
C LYS A 343 -23.63 0.21 -33.41
N ASP A 344 -24.40 1.27 -33.24
CA ASP A 344 -25.84 1.31 -33.62
C ASP A 344 -26.64 0.11 -33.06
N ALA A 345 -26.62 -0.13 -31.76
CA ALA A 345 -27.31 -1.26 -31.11
C ALA A 345 -26.87 -2.66 -31.56
N THR A 346 -25.74 -2.78 -32.25
CA THR A 346 -25.10 -4.06 -32.55
C THR A 346 -23.73 -4.15 -31.91
N CYS A 347 -23.30 -5.37 -31.59
CA CYS A 347 -21.97 -5.58 -31.04
C CYS A 347 -21.22 -6.73 -31.71
N GLY A 348 -19.91 -6.65 -31.58
CA GLY A 348 -18.95 -7.65 -31.99
C GLY A 348 -17.68 -7.55 -31.12
N TYR A 349 -16.61 -8.23 -31.51
CA TYR A 349 -15.38 -8.23 -30.75
C TYR A 349 -14.17 -8.06 -31.67
N VAL A 350 -13.24 -7.18 -31.24
CA VAL A 350 -11.98 -6.93 -31.95
C VAL A 350 -10.79 -7.43 -31.14
N ARG A 351 -9.72 -7.78 -31.83
CA ARG A 351 -8.39 -8.03 -31.27
C ARG A 351 -7.64 -6.70 -31.09
N ARG A 352 -6.59 -6.71 -30.29
CA ARG A 352 -5.73 -5.52 -30.06
C ARG A 352 -5.15 -4.91 -31.35
N ASN A 353 -4.96 -5.71 -32.39
CA ASN A 353 -4.48 -5.23 -33.70
C ASN A 353 -5.59 -4.64 -34.60
N GLY A 354 -6.80 -4.45 -34.06
CA GLY A 354 -7.95 -3.91 -34.81
C GLY A 354 -8.69 -4.92 -35.69
N THR A 355 -8.20 -6.18 -35.80
CA THR A 355 -8.90 -7.19 -36.61
C THR A 355 -10.13 -7.74 -35.86
N TRP A 356 -11.22 -7.92 -36.58
CA TRP A 356 -12.43 -8.50 -36.03
C TRP A 356 -12.24 -9.98 -35.70
N ALA A 357 -12.48 -10.34 -34.44
CA ALA A 357 -12.64 -11.74 -34.04
C ALA A 357 -14.08 -12.19 -34.29
N ILE A 358 -15.04 -11.31 -33.96
CA ILE A 358 -16.46 -11.53 -34.16
C ILE A 358 -17.04 -10.22 -34.71
N SER A 359 -17.61 -10.25 -35.92
CA SER A 359 -18.17 -9.06 -36.57
C SER A 359 -19.40 -8.50 -35.81
N LEU A 360 -19.76 -7.25 -36.09
CA LEU A 360 -20.97 -6.60 -35.56
C LEU A 360 -22.23 -7.32 -36.05
N LYS A 361 -22.68 -8.34 -35.35
CA LYS A 361 -23.84 -9.16 -35.72
C LYS A 361 -24.75 -9.57 -34.57
N HIS A 362 -24.35 -9.28 -33.32
CA HIS A 362 -25.16 -9.56 -32.15
C HIS A 362 -25.88 -8.30 -31.72
N GLU A 363 -27.12 -8.46 -31.27
CA GLU A 363 -27.88 -7.36 -30.67
C GLU A 363 -27.17 -6.89 -29.38
N TYR A 364 -27.21 -5.58 -29.14
CA TYR A 364 -26.64 -5.00 -27.93
C TYR A 364 -27.68 -4.13 -27.23
N ASN A 365 -27.81 -4.39 -25.94
CA ASN A 365 -28.56 -3.57 -25.00
C ASN A 365 -27.72 -3.44 -23.73
N ARG A 366 -27.28 -2.22 -23.38
CA ARG A 366 -26.39 -1.96 -22.27
C ARG A 366 -26.97 -2.38 -20.92
N THR A 367 -28.27 -2.22 -20.73
CA THR A 367 -28.99 -2.57 -19.50
C THR A 367 -28.97 -4.09 -19.26
N LEU A 368 -29.08 -4.89 -20.33
CA LEU A 368 -29.13 -6.36 -20.23
C LEU A 368 -27.75 -7.02 -20.28
N LEU A 369 -26.82 -6.54 -21.13
CA LEU A 369 -25.51 -7.16 -21.34
C LEU A 369 -24.41 -6.52 -20.51
N GLY A 370 -24.52 -5.23 -20.16
CA GLY A 370 -23.42 -4.49 -19.57
C GLY A 370 -22.20 -4.47 -20.52
N GLU A 371 -21.02 -4.66 -20.00
CA GLU A 371 -19.76 -4.64 -20.77
C GLU A 371 -19.47 -5.96 -21.48
N SER A 372 -20.07 -7.06 -21.04
CA SER A 372 -19.94 -8.41 -21.63
C SER A 372 -18.51 -8.81 -22.08
N PRO A 373 -17.48 -8.72 -21.21
CA PRO A 373 -16.14 -9.16 -21.56
C PRO A 373 -16.09 -10.68 -21.75
N PHE A 374 -15.04 -11.17 -22.44
CA PHE A 374 -14.71 -12.57 -22.41
C PHE A 374 -14.12 -12.95 -21.05
N ILE A 375 -14.69 -13.97 -20.41
CA ILE A 375 -14.20 -14.54 -19.16
C ILE A 375 -14.18 -16.06 -19.30
N ASN A 376 -13.04 -16.70 -19.10
CA ASN A 376 -12.84 -18.14 -19.29
C ASN A 376 -13.34 -18.60 -20.66
N GLY A 377 -12.97 -17.87 -21.73
CA GLY A 377 -13.32 -18.16 -23.11
C GLY A 377 -14.78 -17.95 -23.48
N ARG A 378 -15.58 -17.23 -22.66
CA ARG A 378 -17.03 -17.05 -22.87
C ARG A 378 -17.43 -15.60 -22.74
N ALA A 379 -18.34 -15.14 -23.59
CA ALA A 379 -18.98 -13.82 -23.50
C ALA A 379 -20.49 -13.95 -23.66
N ARG A 380 -21.25 -13.10 -22.95
CA ARG A 380 -22.71 -13.04 -23.06
C ARG A 380 -23.11 -12.38 -24.38
N VAL A 381 -24.17 -12.86 -25.00
CA VAL A 381 -24.77 -12.28 -26.20
C VAL A 381 -26.28 -12.26 -26.08
N LEU A 382 -26.91 -11.28 -26.78
CA LEU A 382 -28.34 -11.03 -26.76
C LEU A 382 -29.00 -11.47 -28.05
N LEU A 383 -30.23 -11.94 -27.96
CA LEU A 383 -31.18 -12.10 -29.09
C LEU A 383 -32.59 -12.01 -28.54
N LYS A 384 -33.36 -10.99 -29.03
CA LYS A 384 -34.75 -10.76 -28.62
C LYS A 384 -34.91 -10.76 -27.08
N ASP A 385 -34.05 -9.94 -26.42
CA ASP A 385 -34.00 -9.78 -24.96
C ASP A 385 -33.70 -11.05 -24.17
N LYS A 386 -33.21 -12.11 -24.81
CA LYS A 386 -32.73 -13.33 -24.16
C LYS A 386 -31.22 -13.45 -24.27
N ILE A 387 -30.60 -13.79 -23.15
CA ILE A 387 -29.15 -13.92 -23.00
C ILE A 387 -28.74 -15.37 -23.25
N GLY A 388 -27.67 -15.54 -23.99
CA GLY A 388 -26.88 -16.75 -24.13
C GLY A 388 -25.39 -16.43 -24.05
N MET A 389 -24.54 -17.39 -24.41
CA MET A 389 -23.09 -17.19 -24.46
C MET A 389 -22.51 -17.72 -25.74
N ILE A 390 -21.41 -17.08 -26.16
CA ILE A 390 -20.56 -17.49 -27.28
C ILE A 390 -19.14 -17.80 -26.78
N ASP A 391 -18.42 -18.62 -27.52
CA ASP A 391 -16.98 -18.81 -27.38
C ASP A 391 -16.21 -17.73 -28.17
N THR A 392 -14.87 -17.74 -28.08
CA THR A 392 -13.98 -16.77 -28.75
C THR A 392 -14.02 -16.82 -30.28
N SER A 393 -14.62 -17.88 -30.87
CA SER A 393 -14.90 -17.98 -32.32
C SER A 393 -16.25 -17.39 -32.71
N GLY A 394 -17.08 -17.03 -31.73
CA GLY A 394 -18.45 -16.56 -31.93
C GLY A 394 -19.49 -17.67 -32.09
N LYS A 395 -19.11 -18.93 -31.78
CA LYS A 395 -20.03 -20.06 -31.75
C LYS A 395 -20.87 -20.00 -30.47
N VAL A 396 -22.19 -20.16 -30.61
CA VAL A 396 -23.12 -20.21 -29.48
C VAL A 396 -22.85 -21.49 -28.67
N ILE A 397 -22.49 -21.33 -27.42
CA ILE A 397 -22.25 -22.42 -26.45
C ILE A 397 -23.31 -22.51 -25.37
N VAL A 398 -24.03 -21.41 -25.09
CA VAL A 398 -25.24 -21.36 -24.24
C VAL A 398 -26.36 -20.79 -25.08
N PRO A 399 -27.51 -21.48 -25.22
CA PRO A 399 -28.66 -21.00 -25.96
C PRO A 399 -29.15 -19.63 -25.43
N ARG A 400 -29.64 -18.77 -26.33
CA ARG A 400 -30.19 -17.46 -25.98
C ARG A 400 -31.65 -17.59 -25.53
N GLU A 401 -31.86 -18.11 -24.35
CA GLU A 401 -33.19 -18.38 -23.78
C GLU A 401 -33.38 -17.91 -22.34
N TYR A 402 -32.33 -17.35 -21.76
CA TYR A 402 -32.30 -16.90 -20.36
C TYR A 402 -32.60 -15.42 -20.29
N GLU A 403 -33.24 -14.97 -19.22
CA GLU A 403 -33.43 -13.56 -18.92
C GLU A 403 -32.13 -12.96 -18.39
N GLU A 404 -31.36 -13.77 -17.65
CA GLU A 404 -30.06 -13.38 -17.09
C GLU A 404 -29.19 -14.63 -16.88
N LEU A 405 -27.87 -14.46 -17.03
CA LEU A 405 -26.86 -15.47 -16.80
C LEU A 405 -25.72 -14.87 -15.99
N GLY A 406 -25.39 -15.46 -14.87
CA GLY A 406 -24.23 -15.08 -14.08
C GLY A 406 -22.94 -15.75 -14.58
N ALA A 407 -21.83 -15.46 -13.90
CA ALA A 407 -20.53 -16.02 -14.22
C ALA A 407 -20.50 -17.54 -14.00
N PHE A 408 -19.81 -18.26 -14.92
CA PHE A 408 -19.53 -19.69 -14.73
C PHE A 408 -18.45 -19.89 -13.69
N ARG A 409 -18.81 -20.54 -12.62
CA ARG A 409 -17.87 -20.91 -11.55
C ARG A 409 -18.19 -22.31 -11.03
N GLU A 410 -17.14 -23.05 -10.72
CA GLU A 410 -17.22 -24.38 -10.09
C GLU A 410 -18.19 -25.36 -10.76
N GLY A 411 -18.31 -25.25 -12.10
CA GLY A 411 -19.15 -26.13 -12.92
C GLY A 411 -20.57 -25.66 -13.17
N PHE A 412 -20.97 -24.49 -12.64
CA PHE A 412 -22.35 -23.99 -12.72
C PHE A 412 -22.44 -22.54 -13.20
N PHE A 413 -23.58 -22.25 -13.85
CA PHE A 413 -24.05 -20.88 -14.10
C PHE A 413 -25.29 -20.62 -13.23
N PRO A 414 -25.35 -19.54 -12.46
CA PRO A 414 -26.64 -19.03 -12.03
C PRO A 414 -27.38 -18.49 -13.27
N ALA A 415 -28.61 -18.92 -13.44
CA ALA A 415 -29.44 -18.60 -14.60
C ALA A 415 -30.84 -18.16 -14.16
N ARG A 416 -31.37 -17.09 -14.80
CA ARG A 416 -32.72 -16.60 -14.52
C ARG A 416 -33.66 -16.96 -15.66
N LYS A 417 -34.82 -17.52 -15.29
CA LYS A 417 -35.91 -17.86 -16.22
C LYS A 417 -37.25 -17.72 -15.50
N LYS A 418 -38.21 -17.02 -16.12
CA LYS A 418 -39.50 -16.71 -15.50
C LYS A 418 -39.37 -16.01 -14.15
N ASP A 419 -38.53 -14.97 -14.13
CA ASP A 419 -38.23 -14.11 -12.96
C ASP A 419 -37.64 -14.81 -11.74
N LYS A 420 -37.26 -16.07 -11.87
CA LYS A 420 -36.59 -16.83 -10.78
C LYS A 420 -35.22 -17.34 -11.22
N TRP A 421 -34.31 -17.36 -10.28
CA TRP A 421 -32.97 -17.88 -10.44
C TRP A 421 -32.88 -19.35 -10.04
N GLY A 422 -32.04 -20.10 -10.73
CA GLY A 422 -31.61 -21.45 -10.44
C GLY A 422 -30.18 -21.67 -10.94
N PHE A 423 -29.73 -22.90 -10.98
CA PHE A 423 -28.39 -23.22 -11.47
C PHE A 423 -28.45 -24.28 -12.57
N ILE A 424 -27.71 -24.03 -13.65
CA ILE A 424 -27.47 -24.97 -14.75
C ILE A 424 -25.99 -25.33 -14.81
N ASP A 425 -25.67 -26.55 -15.25
CA ASP A 425 -24.30 -27.01 -15.42
C ASP A 425 -23.72 -26.59 -16.79
N SER A 426 -22.46 -26.98 -17.04
CA SER A 426 -21.77 -26.71 -18.33
C SER A 426 -22.43 -27.36 -19.54
N GLN A 427 -23.32 -28.35 -19.34
CA GLN A 427 -24.10 -29.03 -20.38
C GLN A 427 -25.52 -28.46 -20.51
N MET A 428 -25.80 -27.31 -19.87
CA MET A 428 -27.09 -26.63 -19.83
C MET A 428 -28.20 -27.42 -19.13
N LYS A 429 -27.85 -28.44 -18.35
CA LYS A 429 -28.80 -29.19 -17.57
C LYS A 429 -29.12 -28.46 -16.26
N LEU A 430 -30.41 -28.30 -15.97
CA LEU A 430 -30.87 -27.72 -14.71
C LEU A 430 -30.46 -28.62 -13.53
N ARG A 431 -29.71 -28.06 -12.60
CA ARG A 431 -29.25 -28.76 -11.37
C ARG A 431 -29.96 -28.27 -10.14
N VAL A 432 -30.25 -27.00 -10.05
CA VAL A 432 -31.05 -26.40 -8.98
C VAL A 432 -32.21 -25.66 -9.62
N PRO A 433 -33.46 -26.00 -9.24
CA PRO A 433 -34.66 -25.42 -9.83
C PRO A 433 -34.71 -23.87 -9.77
N TYR A 434 -35.40 -23.26 -10.73
CA TYR A 434 -35.67 -21.83 -10.75
C TYR A 434 -36.67 -21.46 -9.66
N GLN A 435 -36.21 -21.04 -8.48
CA GLN A 435 -37.06 -20.77 -7.32
C GLN A 435 -36.58 -19.60 -6.46
N PHE A 436 -35.37 -19.09 -6.71
CA PHE A 436 -34.78 -18.00 -5.93
C PHE A 436 -35.06 -16.64 -6.57
N ASP A 437 -35.13 -15.59 -5.75
CA ASP A 437 -35.24 -14.21 -6.20
C ASP A 437 -33.91 -13.71 -6.78
N TYR A 438 -32.78 -14.22 -6.24
CA TYR A 438 -31.46 -14.00 -6.77
C TYR A 438 -30.51 -15.17 -6.42
N ALA A 439 -29.52 -15.40 -7.29
CA ALA A 439 -28.49 -16.41 -7.06
C ALA A 439 -27.12 -15.87 -7.50
N TRP A 440 -26.15 -15.94 -6.61
CA TRP A 440 -24.75 -15.59 -6.90
C TRP A 440 -24.00 -16.82 -7.42
N PRO A 441 -22.90 -16.60 -8.21
CA PRO A 441 -22.05 -17.70 -8.64
C PRO A 441 -21.48 -18.47 -7.44
N TYR A 442 -21.20 -19.75 -7.63
CA TYR A 442 -20.50 -20.55 -6.64
C TYR A 442 -19.12 -19.96 -6.33
N ASN A 443 -18.74 -20.01 -5.06
CA ASN A 443 -17.43 -19.57 -4.56
C ASN A 443 -17.05 -20.44 -3.35
N ASN A 444 -15.89 -21.11 -3.41
CA ASN A 444 -15.43 -22.03 -2.35
C ASN A 444 -16.45 -23.11 -1.97
N GLY A 445 -17.10 -23.72 -2.98
CA GLY A 445 -18.06 -24.79 -2.81
C GLY A 445 -19.48 -24.36 -2.41
N LEU A 446 -19.72 -23.06 -2.27
CA LEU A 446 -20.99 -22.51 -1.80
C LEU A 446 -21.57 -21.48 -2.79
N ALA A 447 -22.89 -21.51 -2.98
CA ALA A 447 -23.62 -20.49 -3.69
C ALA A 447 -24.56 -19.74 -2.75
N LYS A 448 -24.39 -18.43 -2.66
CA LYS A 448 -25.32 -17.54 -1.97
C LYS A 448 -26.61 -17.44 -2.77
N VAL A 449 -27.75 -17.59 -2.12
CA VAL A 449 -29.08 -17.47 -2.73
C VAL A 449 -29.98 -16.58 -1.88
N LYS A 450 -30.91 -15.90 -2.55
CA LYS A 450 -31.94 -15.07 -1.92
C LYS A 450 -33.31 -15.60 -2.29
N LYS A 451 -34.18 -15.76 -1.29
CA LYS A 451 -35.57 -16.18 -1.47
C LYS A 451 -36.46 -15.45 -0.45
N ASP A 452 -37.54 -14.86 -0.91
CA ASP A 452 -38.50 -14.11 -0.09
C ASP A 452 -37.82 -13.03 0.76
N GLY A 453 -36.80 -12.38 0.18
CA GLY A 453 -36.02 -11.33 0.83
C GLY A 453 -34.87 -11.84 1.72
N GLN A 454 -34.84 -13.14 2.06
CA GLN A 454 -33.86 -13.74 2.98
C GLN A 454 -32.73 -14.46 2.22
N ILE A 455 -31.59 -14.58 2.83
CA ILE A 455 -30.34 -15.10 2.26
C ILE A 455 -29.93 -16.40 2.98
N GLY A 456 -29.43 -17.35 2.19
CA GLY A 456 -28.81 -18.58 2.67
C GLY A 456 -27.78 -19.09 1.66
N PHE A 457 -27.27 -20.29 1.88
CA PHE A 457 -26.23 -20.88 1.02
C PHE A 457 -26.54 -22.33 0.67
N LEU A 458 -26.23 -22.68 -0.60
CA LEU A 458 -26.31 -24.01 -1.14
C LEU A 458 -24.92 -24.60 -1.36
N ASN A 459 -24.74 -25.91 -1.16
CA ASN A 459 -23.53 -26.62 -1.58
C ASN A 459 -23.58 -26.97 -3.10
N LEU A 460 -22.51 -27.57 -3.63
CA LEU A 460 -22.42 -27.99 -5.04
C LEU A 460 -23.47 -29.03 -5.48
N LYS A 461 -24.16 -29.70 -4.54
CA LYS A 461 -25.29 -30.57 -4.84
C LYS A 461 -26.62 -29.83 -4.91
N GLY A 462 -26.63 -28.53 -4.55
CA GLY A 462 -27.85 -27.73 -4.44
C GLY A 462 -28.61 -27.93 -3.12
N GLU A 463 -27.98 -28.53 -2.14
CA GLU A 463 -28.53 -28.73 -0.79
C GLU A 463 -28.26 -27.47 0.05
N GLU A 464 -29.24 -27.09 0.87
CA GLU A 464 -29.11 -25.94 1.77
C GLU A 464 -28.16 -26.30 2.94
N VAL A 465 -27.04 -25.52 3.03
CA VAL A 465 -26.03 -25.64 4.09
C VAL A 465 -26.27 -24.57 5.16
N VAL A 466 -26.53 -23.35 4.73
CA VAL A 466 -26.96 -22.26 5.60
C VAL A 466 -28.40 -21.93 5.25
N ARG A 467 -29.29 -21.99 6.24
CA ARG A 467 -30.72 -21.76 6.07
C ARG A 467 -30.98 -20.39 5.43
N ILE A 468 -32.01 -20.34 4.59
CA ILE A 468 -32.42 -19.08 3.94
C ILE A 468 -33.33 -18.33 4.93
N GLU A 469 -32.72 -17.70 5.92
CA GLU A 469 -33.41 -16.96 7.00
C GLU A 469 -32.71 -15.67 7.42
N TYR A 470 -31.55 -15.35 6.82
CA TYR A 470 -30.74 -14.20 7.20
C TYR A 470 -31.04 -12.97 6.33
N SER A 471 -30.98 -11.78 6.93
CA SER A 471 -31.19 -10.53 6.21
C SER A 471 -29.99 -10.17 5.32
N GLU A 472 -28.79 -10.50 5.76
CA GLU A 472 -27.53 -10.24 5.05
C GLU A 472 -26.55 -11.41 5.25
N ALA A 473 -25.64 -11.59 4.29
CA ALA A 473 -24.53 -12.52 4.41
C ALA A 473 -23.34 -12.06 3.54
N SER A 474 -22.11 -12.25 4.04
CA SER A 474 -20.90 -12.04 3.25
C SER A 474 -20.65 -13.19 2.28
N GLU A 475 -19.70 -13.04 1.37
CA GLU A 475 -19.06 -14.19 0.73
C GLU A 475 -18.16 -14.92 1.74
N SER A 476 -17.78 -16.17 1.42
CA SER A 476 -16.88 -16.94 2.26
C SER A 476 -15.47 -16.36 2.23
N GLU A 477 -14.95 -16.04 3.42
CA GLU A 477 -13.60 -15.52 3.65
C GLU A 477 -12.89 -16.45 4.64
N PHE A 478 -11.70 -16.96 4.29
CA PHE A 478 -10.97 -17.99 5.07
C PHE A 478 -11.81 -19.24 5.45
N GLY A 479 -12.87 -19.55 4.68
CA GLY A 479 -13.79 -20.63 4.99
C GLY A 479 -14.88 -20.27 6.02
N TYR A 480 -15.02 -19.00 6.34
CA TYR A 480 -16.05 -18.47 7.22
C TYR A 480 -17.05 -17.61 6.46
N ILE A 481 -18.28 -17.56 6.95
CA ILE A 481 -19.39 -16.79 6.41
C ILE A 481 -19.90 -15.89 7.52
N LYS A 482 -19.89 -14.58 7.31
CA LYS A 482 -20.60 -13.63 8.19
C LYS A 482 -22.07 -13.62 7.78
N ILE A 483 -22.95 -13.81 8.74
CA ILE A 483 -24.40 -13.80 8.54
C ILE A 483 -25.03 -12.79 9.49
N ARG A 484 -26.15 -12.19 9.10
CA ARG A 484 -26.83 -11.18 9.91
C ARG A 484 -28.32 -11.51 10.05
N ASN A 485 -28.82 -11.38 11.25
CA ASN A 485 -30.24 -11.37 11.55
C ASN A 485 -30.65 -10.03 12.21
N GLU A 486 -31.84 -9.97 12.81
CA GLU A 486 -32.34 -8.77 13.49
C GLU A 486 -31.50 -8.32 14.69
N ASN A 487 -30.74 -9.23 15.32
CA ASN A 487 -29.93 -8.95 16.51
C ASN A 487 -28.49 -8.53 16.17
N GLY A 488 -28.02 -8.75 14.95
CA GLY A 488 -26.67 -8.36 14.54
C GLY A 488 -25.96 -9.39 13.66
N TRP A 489 -24.66 -9.21 13.51
CA TRP A 489 -23.77 -10.11 12.79
C TRP A 489 -23.35 -11.31 13.64
N GLY A 490 -23.26 -12.48 13.03
CA GLY A 490 -22.68 -13.72 13.54
C GLY A 490 -21.69 -14.30 12.55
N LEU A 491 -21.02 -15.38 12.95
CA LEU A 491 -20.03 -16.09 12.14
C LEU A 491 -20.35 -17.57 12.08
N MET A 492 -20.31 -18.15 10.88
CA MET A 492 -20.43 -19.58 10.62
C MET A 492 -19.21 -20.13 9.88
N ASP A 493 -18.96 -21.41 10.01
CA ASP A 493 -18.07 -22.14 9.10
C ASP A 493 -18.76 -22.44 7.75
N ALA A 494 -18.00 -22.93 6.78
CA ALA A 494 -18.51 -23.31 5.46
C ALA A 494 -19.49 -24.50 5.48
N LYS A 495 -19.68 -25.13 6.63
CA LYS A 495 -20.67 -26.23 6.83
C LYS A 495 -21.98 -25.75 7.48
N GLY A 496 -22.06 -24.43 7.78
CA GLY A 496 -23.21 -23.82 8.43
C GLY A 496 -23.25 -23.97 9.94
N ASN A 497 -22.16 -24.37 10.59
CA ASN A 497 -22.07 -24.40 12.05
C ASN A 497 -21.74 -23.02 12.59
N PHE A 498 -22.46 -22.58 13.61
CA PHE A 498 -22.17 -21.34 14.30
C PHE A 498 -20.83 -21.41 15.03
N LEU A 499 -20.00 -20.40 14.80
CA LEU A 499 -18.78 -20.12 15.56
C LEU A 499 -19.00 -18.96 16.53
N LEU A 500 -19.77 -17.94 16.10
CA LEU A 500 -20.14 -16.79 16.90
C LEU A 500 -21.62 -16.46 16.70
N PRO A 501 -22.37 -16.12 17.78
CA PRO A 501 -23.78 -15.78 17.69
C PRO A 501 -24.02 -14.47 16.92
N CYS A 502 -25.25 -14.28 16.42
CA CYS A 502 -25.66 -13.04 15.73
C CYS A 502 -26.00 -11.94 16.75
N ILE A 503 -25.01 -11.30 17.34
CA ILE A 503 -25.17 -10.24 18.34
C ILE A 503 -24.23 -9.05 18.13
N TYR A 504 -23.32 -9.12 17.17
CA TYR A 504 -22.27 -8.13 16.98
C TYR A 504 -22.70 -7.07 15.96
N ASP A 505 -22.27 -5.81 16.17
CA ASP A 505 -22.47 -4.72 15.23
C ASP A 505 -21.59 -4.92 14.00
N ARG A 506 -20.37 -5.45 14.21
CA ARG A 506 -19.40 -5.74 13.15
C ARG A 506 -18.49 -6.91 13.54
N ILE A 507 -18.14 -7.72 12.53
CA ILE A 507 -17.12 -8.78 12.63
C ILE A 507 -16.10 -8.52 11.53
N GLU A 508 -14.83 -8.39 11.91
CA GLU A 508 -13.69 -8.23 11.01
C GLU A 508 -12.77 -9.43 11.18
N ILE A 509 -12.47 -10.11 10.05
CA ILE A 509 -11.65 -11.34 10.06
C ILE A 509 -10.23 -10.93 9.63
N PHE A 510 -9.24 -11.07 10.50
CA PHE A 510 -7.85 -10.74 10.19
C PHE A 510 -7.06 -11.91 9.65
N SER A 511 -7.40 -13.12 10.13
CA SER A 511 -6.72 -14.36 9.78
C SER A 511 -7.70 -15.53 9.93
N PRO A 512 -7.33 -16.75 9.49
CA PRO A 512 -8.14 -17.95 9.77
C PRO A 512 -8.40 -18.23 11.25
N TYR A 513 -7.72 -17.51 12.15
CA TYR A 513 -7.74 -17.80 13.58
C TYR A 513 -8.25 -16.67 14.44
N GLU A 514 -8.34 -15.44 13.92
CA GLU A 514 -8.50 -14.25 14.74
C GLU A 514 -9.48 -13.27 14.12
N VAL A 515 -10.39 -12.79 14.96
CA VAL A 515 -11.41 -11.81 14.57
C VAL A 515 -11.47 -10.66 15.57
N ARG A 516 -11.84 -9.50 15.06
CA ARG A 516 -12.25 -8.35 15.88
C ARG A 516 -13.77 -8.30 15.86
N LEU A 517 -14.33 -8.19 17.04
CA LEU A 517 -15.76 -8.13 17.29
C LEU A 517 -16.11 -6.74 17.83
N GLU A 518 -17.06 -6.07 17.22
CA GLU A 518 -17.56 -4.77 17.70
C GLU A 518 -19.00 -4.94 18.19
N ARG A 519 -19.30 -4.35 19.36
CA ARG A 519 -20.63 -4.29 19.92
C ARG A 519 -20.76 -3.03 20.81
N ASN A 520 -21.84 -2.24 20.61
CA ASN A 520 -22.12 -1.03 21.39
C ASN A 520 -20.91 -0.08 21.43
N GLU A 521 -20.27 0.18 20.26
CA GLU A 521 -19.09 1.03 20.09
C GLU A 521 -17.82 0.54 20.83
N LYS A 522 -17.89 -0.64 21.44
CA LYS A 522 -16.74 -1.32 22.05
C LYS A 522 -16.29 -2.48 21.20
N PHE A 523 -15.02 -2.87 21.33
CA PHE A 523 -14.51 -4.00 20.57
C PHE A 523 -13.67 -4.95 21.42
N ALA A 524 -13.50 -6.17 20.86
CA ALA A 524 -12.67 -7.20 21.45
C ALA A 524 -11.99 -8.00 20.35
N TYR A 525 -10.87 -8.61 20.68
CA TYR A 525 -10.20 -9.59 19.83
C TYR A 525 -10.46 -10.99 20.35
N TYR A 526 -10.86 -11.89 19.43
CA TYR A 526 -11.24 -13.25 19.74
C TYR A 526 -10.47 -14.25 18.87
N ASN A 527 -9.99 -15.32 19.49
CA ASN A 527 -9.32 -16.42 18.79
C ASN A 527 -10.31 -17.55 18.53
N LEU A 528 -10.57 -17.84 17.25
CA LEU A 528 -11.56 -18.82 16.79
C LEU A 528 -11.17 -20.28 17.10
N ILE A 529 -9.87 -20.58 17.29
CA ILE A 529 -9.40 -21.93 17.61
C ILE A 529 -9.45 -22.19 19.11
N ARG A 530 -8.97 -21.24 19.90
CA ARG A 530 -9.01 -21.35 21.37
C ARG A 530 -10.40 -21.11 21.93
N CYS A 531 -11.29 -20.50 21.12
CA CYS A 531 -12.63 -20.08 21.54
C CYS A 531 -12.59 -19.14 22.75
N ASP A 532 -11.64 -18.21 22.77
CA ASP A 532 -11.44 -17.27 23.87
C ASP A 532 -11.12 -15.85 23.38
N TYR A 533 -11.40 -14.87 24.24
CA TYR A 533 -10.97 -13.50 24.05
C TYR A 533 -9.54 -13.33 24.56
N PHE A 534 -8.62 -12.82 23.73
CA PHE A 534 -7.30 -12.47 24.20
C PHE A 534 -7.18 -10.99 24.59
N TRP A 535 -8.11 -10.15 24.15
CA TRP A 535 -8.24 -8.78 24.64
C TRP A 535 -9.68 -8.30 24.53
N LYS A 536 -10.13 -7.49 25.51
CA LYS A 536 -11.43 -6.82 25.52
C LYS A 536 -11.28 -5.38 25.94
N GLU A 537 -11.91 -4.47 25.21
CA GLU A 537 -12.07 -3.09 25.67
C GLU A 537 -12.95 -3.06 26.92
N ASN A 538 -12.63 -2.14 27.84
CA ASN A 538 -13.44 -1.96 29.04
C ASN A 538 -14.89 -1.60 28.68
N GLY A 539 -15.84 -2.37 29.21
CA GLY A 539 -17.26 -2.26 28.90
C GLY A 539 -17.74 -3.08 27.70
N PHE A 540 -16.84 -3.83 27.02
CA PHE A 540 -17.31 -4.82 26.03
C PHE A 540 -18.04 -5.97 26.72
N THR A 541 -19.27 -6.27 26.30
CA THR A 541 -20.11 -7.34 26.83
C THR A 541 -20.90 -8.02 25.73
N GLU A 542 -21.19 -9.30 25.88
CA GLU A 542 -22.08 -10.09 24.99
C GLU A 542 -23.55 -10.05 25.46
N GLU A 543 -23.83 -9.51 26.64
CA GLU A 543 -25.18 -9.36 27.21
C GLU A 543 -25.97 -8.19 26.62
#